data_227511dcb1789d91ed2bf57bbc784f67
#
_entry.id   227511dcb1789d91ed2bf57bbc784f67
#
_cell.length_a   1.000
_cell.length_b   1.000
_cell.length_c   1.000
_cell.angle_alpha   90.00
_cell.angle_beta   90.00
_cell.angle_gamma   90.00
#
_symmetry.space_group_name_H-M   'P 1'
#
loop_
_entity.id
_entity.type
_entity.pdbx_description
1 polymer ?
#
loop_
_entity_poly.entity_id
_entity_poly.type
_entity_poly.pdbx_seq_one_letter_code
_entity_poly.pdbx_strand_id
1 'polypeptide(L)'
;MDELLTILQEECAEVIQAVSKCRRFGIDNSYSKGAGSQRENLTTEIGDLQCMIDLCIERGIVEKSAVDLAILNKQAKLKIYSDLYKD
;
A
#
# COMPACT_ATOMS: atom_id res chain seq x y z
N MET A 1 4.89 20.69 3.04
CA MET A 1 3.98 19.70 3.67
C MET A 1 2.74 19.42 2.84
N ASP A 2 2.06 20.46 2.36
CA ASP A 2 0.82 20.28 1.60
C ASP A 2 1.00 19.46 0.32
N GLU A 3 2.03 19.74 -0.45
CA GLU A 3 2.30 18.96 -1.67
C GLU A 3 2.58 17.51 -1.35
N LEU A 4 3.39 17.24 -0.31
CA LEU A 4 3.70 15.87 0.09
C LEU A 4 2.45 15.11 0.52
N LEU A 5 1.60 15.72 1.36
CA LEU A 5 0.37 15.11 1.81
C LEU A 5 -0.62 14.89 0.67
N THR A 6 -0.68 15.83 -0.28
CA THR A 6 -1.52 15.68 -1.46
C THR A 6 -1.08 14.49 -2.31
N ILE A 7 0.21 14.34 -2.55
CA ILE A 7 0.74 13.22 -3.32
C ILE A 7 0.55 11.91 -2.57
N LEU A 8 0.80 11.91 -1.24
CA LEU A 8 0.54 10.72 -0.41
C LEU A 8 -0.91 10.27 -0.55
N GLN A 9 -1.85 11.20 -0.50
CA GLN A 9 -3.27 10.90 -0.67
C GLN A 9 -3.55 10.30 -2.05
N GLU A 10 -2.97 10.87 -3.10
CA GLU A 10 -3.13 10.36 -4.47
C GLU A 10 -2.58 8.94 -4.59
N GLU A 11 -1.41 8.65 -4.01
CA GLU A 11 -0.82 7.31 -4.06
C GLU A 11 -1.65 6.30 -3.29
N CYS A 12 -2.26 6.70 -2.17
CA CYS A 12 -3.22 5.84 -1.47
C CYS A 12 -4.40 5.47 -2.38
N ALA A 13 -4.94 6.45 -3.11
CA ALA A 13 -6.05 6.21 -4.04
C ALA A 13 -5.64 5.27 -5.18
N GLU A 14 -4.42 5.41 -5.70
CA GLU A 14 -3.91 4.53 -6.75
C GLU A 14 -3.78 3.08 -6.27
N VAL A 15 -3.35 2.87 -5.01
CA VAL A 15 -3.29 1.53 -4.43
C VAL A 15 -4.70 0.93 -4.31
N ILE A 16 -5.67 1.73 -3.88
CA ILE A 16 -7.07 1.29 -3.79
C ILE A 16 -7.57 0.82 -5.16
N GLN A 17 -7.30 1.59 -6.22
CA GLN A 17 -7.69 1.22 -7.58
C GLN A 17 -7.00 -0.06 -8.04
N ALA A 18 -5.70 -0.19 -7.75
CA ALA A 18 -4.93 -1.38 -8.12
C ALA A 18 -5.48 -2.63 -7.43
N VAL A 19 -5.84 -2.54 -6.15
CA VAL A 19 -6.47 -3.64 -5.40
C VAL A 19 -7.81 -4.02 -6.04
N SER A 20 -8.62 -3.04 -6.39
CA SER A 20 -9.90 -3.28 -7.05
C SER A 20 -9.74 -4.05 -8.35
N LYS A 21 -8.74 -3.68 -9.16
CA LYS A 21 -8.46 -4.37 -10.43
C LYS A 21 -7.99 -5.81 -10.20
N CYS A 22 -7.16 -6.04 -9.17
CA CYS A 22 -6.75 -7.39 -8.80
C CYS A 22 -7.95 -8.27 -8.46
N ARG A 23 -8.92 -7.72 -7.74
CA ARG A 23 -10.12 -8.44 -7.33
C ARG A 23 -11.07 -8.69 -8.51
N ARG A 24 -11.18 -7.71 -9.42
CA ARG A 24 -12.11 -7.79 -10.56
C ARG A 24 -11.60 -8.68 -11.68
N PHE A 25 -10.31 -8.63 -11.97
CA PHE A 25 -9.74 -9.28 -13.14
C PHE A 25 -8.87 -10.50 -12.82
N GLY A 26 -8.52 -10.68 -11.55
CA GLY A 26 -7.57 -11.71 -11.11
C GLY A 26 -6.15 -11.14 -11.07
N ILE A 27 -5.41 -11.47 -10.02
CA ILE A 27 -4.11 -10.86 -9.74
C ILE A 27 -3.07 -11.11 -10.83
N ASP A 28 -3.13 -12.27 -11.49
CA ASP A 28 -2.17 -12.63 -12.53
C ASP A 28 -2.68 -12.38 -13.95
N ASN A 29 -3.86 -11.79 -14.08
CA ASN A 29 -4.45 -11.47 -15.38
C ASN A 29 -4.13 -10.04 -15.79
N SER A 30 -4.14 -9.81 -17.10
CA SER A 30 -4.04 -8.47 -17.67
C SER A 30 -5.42 -7.94 -17.98
N TYR A 31 -5.56 -6.64 -17.82
CA TYR A 31 -6.77 -5.93 -18.21
C TYR A 31 -6.87 -5.80 -19.73
N SER A 32 -5.71 -5.73 -20.42
CA SER A 32 -5.67 -5.72 -21.88
C SER A 32 -4.37 -6.36 -22.36
N LYS A 33 -4.37 -6.79 -23.62
CA LYS A 33 -3.19 -7.42 -24.23
C LYS A 33 -1.98 -6.49 -24.16
N GLY A 34 -0.88 -6.96 -23.57
CA GLY A 34 0.36 -6.22 -23.46
C GLY A 34 0.44 -5.25 -22.29
N ALA A 35 -0.58 -5.19 -21.44
CA ALA A 35 -0.64 -4.24 -20.34
C ALA A 35 0.06 -4.69 -19.05
N GLY A 36 0.60 -5.91 -19.02
CA GLY A 36 1.14 -6.47 -17.77
C GLY A 36 0.03 -6.99 -16.86
N SER A 37 0.42 -7.67 -15.80
CA SER A 37 -0.55 -8.26 -14.87
C SER A 37 -1.03 -7.23 -13.83
N GLN A 38 -2.14 -7.54 -13.18
CA GLN A 38 -2.63 -6.71 -12.07
C GLN A 38 -1.64 -6.74 -10.89
N ARG A 39 -0.94 -7.86 -10.70
CA ARG A 39 0.13 -7.98 -9.70
C ARG A 39 1.25 -6.96 -9.97
N GLU A 40 1.67 -6.83 -11.22
CA GLU A 40 2.72 -5.87 -11.60
C GLU A 40 2.27 -4.43 -11.34
N ASN A 41 1.02 -4.12 -11.71
CA ASN A 41 0.46 -2.80 -11.44
C ASN A 41 0.38 -2.52 -9.94
N LEU A 42 -0.11 -3.47 -9.15
CA LEU A 42 -0.18 -3.33 -7.70
C LEU A 42 1.22 -3.12 -7.10
N THR A 43 2.21 -3.88 -7.58
CA THR A 43 3.59 -3.75 -7.11
C THR A 43 4.11 -2.32 -7.32
N THR A 44 3.89 -1.75 -8.50
CA THR A 44 4.30 -0.37 -8.80
C THR A 44 3.61 0.63 -7.87
N GLU A 45 2.29 0.49 -7.69
CA GLU A 45 1.54 1.42 -6.86
C GLU A 45 1.93 1.33 -5.39
N ILE A 46 2.23 0.12 -4.90
CA ILE A 46 2.74 -0.05 -3.52
C ILE A 46 4.10 0.63 -3.38
N GLY A 47 4.99 0.47 -4.36
CA GLY A 47 6.30 1.15 -4.33
C GLY A 47 6.17 2.66 -4.31
N ASP A 48 5.27 3.21 -5.12
CA ASP A 48 5.02 4.65 -5.15
C ASP A 48 4.50 5.15 -3.81
N LEU A 49 3.58 4.41 -3.19
CA LEU A 49 3.06 4.75 -1.86
C LEU A 49 4.17 4.66 -0.80
N GLN A 50 4.98 3.60 -0.84
CA GLN A 50 6.06 3.42 0.12
C GLN A 50 7.07 4.57 0.03
N CYS A 51 7.36 5.05 -1.18
CA CYS A 51 8.21 6.22 -1.37
C CYS A 51 7.67 7.43 -0.62
N MET A 52 6.37 7.67 -0.71
CA MET A 52 5.74 8.82 -0.04
C MET A 52 5.71 8.63 1.48
N ILE A 53 5.51 7.40 1.96
CA ILE A 53 5.58 7.09 3.40
C ILE A 53 7.00 7.39 3.92
N ASP A 54 8.02 6.94 3.20
CA ASP A 54 9.41 7.15 3.59
C ASP A 54 9.75 8.65 3.64
N LEU A 55 9.24 9.44 2.69
CA LEU A 55 9.42 10.89 2.70
C LEU A 55 8.73 11.55 3.91
N CYS A 56 7.57 11.06 4.30
CA CYS A 56 6.88 11.55 5.51
C CYS A 56 7.75 11.34 6.76
N ILE A 57 8.40 10.19 6.84
CA ILE A 57 9.31 9.88 7.96
C ILE A 57 10.54 10.77 7.89
N GLU A 58 11.17 10.85 6.72
CA GLU A 58 12.39 11.64 6.50
C GLU A 58 12.19 13.11 6.88
N ARG A 59 11.03 13.67 6.55
CA ARG A 59 10.72 15.08 6.80
C ARG A 59 10.06 15.32 8.16
N GLY A 60 9.98 14.30 9.00
CA GLY A 60 9.51 14.44 10.38
C GLY A 60 7.99 14.64 10.52
N ILE A 61 7.21 14.38 9.47
CA ILE A 61 5.74 14.45 9.57
C ILE A 61 5.23 13.35 10.49
N VAL A 62 5.83 12.16 10.39
CA VAL A 62 5.60 11.05 11.32
C VAL A 62 6.95 10.51 11.77
N GLU A 63 7.00 9.91 12.95
CA GLU A 63 8.25 9.36 13.49
C GLU A 63 8.34 7.87 13.18
N LYS A 64 9.53 7.43 12.76
CA LYS A 64 9.76 6.03 12.42
C LYS A 64 9.44 5.09 13.57
N SER A 65 9.86 5.43 14.79
CA SER A 65 9.60 4.58 15.97
C SER A 65 8.10 4.43 16.23
N ALA A 66 7.33 5.47 16.04
CA ALA A 66 5.87 5.43 16.20
C ALA A 66 5.21 4.60 15.11
N VAL A 67 5.70 4.73 13.86
CA VAL A 67 5.22 3.92 12.74
C VAL A 67 5.53 2.44 12.99
N ASP A 68 6.76 2.13 13.42
CA ASP A 68 7.16 0.74 13.72
C ASP A 68 6.27 0.13 14.81
N LEU A 69 5.97 0.90 15.86
CA LEU A 69 5.06 0.44 16.92
C LEU A 69 3.65 0.20 16.41
N ALA A 70 3.15 1.09 15.54
CA ALA A 70 1.84 0.94 14.93
C ALA A 70 1.77 -0.34 14.08
N ILE A 71 2.86 -0.68 13.37
CA ILE A 71 2.95 -1.93 12.59
C ILE A 71 2.83 -3.14 13.52
N LEU A 72 3.57 -3.16 14.63
CA LEU A 72 3.50 -4.26 15.60
C LEU A 72 2.10 -4.39 16.18
N ASN A 73 1.47 -3.28 16.52
CA ASN A 73 0.11 -3.27 17.06
C ASN A 73 -0.89 -3.80 16.05
N LYS A 74 -0.74 -3.44 14.77
CA LYS A 74 -1.61 -3.95 13.70
C LYS A 74 -1.43 -5.45 13.51
N GLN A 75 -0.19 -5.94 13.54
CA GLN A 75 0.09 -7.37 13.43
C GLN A 75 -0.59 -8.15 14.58
N ALA A 76 -0.54 -7.62 15.80
CA ALA A 76 -1.20 -8.24 16.94
C ALA A 76 -2.72 -8.30 16.75
N LYS A 77 -3.32 -7.22 16.24
CA LYS A 77 -4.76 -7.20 15.95
C LYS A 77 -5.13 -8.19 14.86
N LEU A 78 -4.32 -8.31 13.82
CA LEU A 78 -4.59 -9.23 12.72
C LEU A 78 -4.56 -10.70 13.19
N LYS A 79 -3.72 -11.03 14.17
CA LYS A 79 -3.69 -12.37 14.75
C LYS A 79 -5.00 -12.71 15.47
N ILE A 80 -5.69 -11.72 16.01
CA ILE A 80 -6.95 -11.90 16.74
C ILE A 80 -8.16 -11.83 15.77
N TYR A 81 -8.18 -10.85 14.87
CA TYR A 81 -9.38 -10.49 14.10
C TYR A 81 -9.35 -10.94 12.63
N SER A 82 -8.29 -11.64 12.20
CA SER A 82 -8.20 -12.16 10.83
C SER A 82 -7.57 -13.55 10.84
N ASP A 83 -7.58 -14.19 9.66
CA ASP A 83 -6.95 -15.49 9.47
C ASP A 83 -5.57 -15.39 8.81
N LEU A 84 -5.05 -14.15 8.63
CA LEU A 84 -3.81 -13.93 7.88
C LEU A 84 -2.57 -14.60 8.49
N TYR A 85 -2.56 -14.80 9.82
CA TYR A 85 -1.44 -15.45 10.52
C TYR A 85 -1.75 -16.87 10.97
N LYS A 86 -2.86 -17.44 10.49
CA LYS A 86 -3.21 -18.83 10.76
C LYS A 86 -2.60 -19.74 9.70
N ASP A 87 -2.15 -20.89 10.11
CA ASP A 87 -1.59 -21.93 9.23
C ASP A 87 -2.67 -22.68 8.46
#